data_2ee52a01b6c193fef50d8d30647473cc
#
_entry.id   2ee52a01b6c193fef50d8d30647473cc
#
_cell.length_a   1.000
_cell.length_b   1.000
_cell.length_c   1.000
_cell.angle_alpha   90.00
_cell.angle_beta   90.00
_cell.angle_gamma   90.00
#
_symmetry.space_group_name_H-M   'P 1'
#
loop_
_entity.id
_entity.type
_entity.pdbx_description
1 polymer ?
#
loop_
_entity_poly.entity_id
_entity_poly.type
_entity_poly.pdbx_seq_one_letter_code
_entity_poly.pdbx_strand_id
1 'polypeptide(L)'
;MAFRYANLSFLRNLLVSIQKTVYRRIFRMDIHPTCNFSLSAKFDKTNPRGIHLGEYSYVAFDAAILTHDLTRGVRLHTRIGKNCFIGARSIIMPGITIGDGAIVGAGAVVTRDVPANTIVAGNPAKIIRENIQTGRYGRLHGADETQRLHTSLNNLD
;
A
#
# COMPACT_ATOMS: atom_id res chain seq x y z
N MET A 1 -27.02 -3.59 14.88
CA MET A 1 -25.60 -3.22 14.74
C MET A 1 -25.06 -3.27 13.30
N ALA A 2 -25.43 -4.25 12.48
CA ALA A 2 -24.96 -4.40 11.08
C ALA A 2 -25.21 -3.18 10.16
N PHE A 3 -26.32 -2.49 10.28
CA PHE A 3 -26.72 -1.34 9.46
C PHE A 3 -25.77 -0.12 9.62
N ARG A 4 -25.19 0.05 10.80
CA ARG A 4 -24.27 1.16 11.12
C ARG A 4 -22.88 0.96 10.47
N TYR A 5 -22.40 -0.27 10.36
CA TYR A 5 -21.12 -0.60 9.71
C TYR A 5 -21.18 -0.50 8.18
N ALA A 6 -22.31 -0.87 7.58
CA ALA A 6 -22.52 -0.77 6.14
C ALA A 6 -22.47 0.70 5.66
N ASN A 7 -23.11 1.61 6.40
CA ASN A 7 -23.09 3.05 6.07
C ASN A 7 -21.71 3.67 6.23
N LEU A 8 -20.94 3.24 7.23
CA LEU A 8 -19.58 3.75 7.46
C LEU A 8 -18.60 3.28 6.37
N SER A 9 -18.75 2.03 5.91
CA SER A 9 -17.94 1.49 4.82
C SER A 9 -18.24 2.16 3.48
N PHE A 10 -19.53 2.45 3.21
CA PHE A 10 -19.96 3.18 2.02
C PHE A 10 -19.35 4.60 1.99
N LEU A 11 -19.49 5.34 3.10
CA LEU A 11 -18.92 6.70 3.22
C LEU A 11 -17.42 6.70 3.04
N ARG A 12 -16.70 5.75 3.67
CA ARG A 12 -15.27 5.59 3.49
C ARG A 12 -14.91 5.36 2.02
N ASN A 13 -15.61 4.46 1.35
CA ASN A 13 -15.33 4.13 -0.06
C ASN A 13 -15.60 5.32 -0.99
N LEU A 14 -16.63 6.09 -0.71
CA LEU A 14 -16.94 7.33 -1.43
C LEU A 14 -15.80 8.36 -1.26
N LEU A 15 -15.35 8.59 -0.03
CA LEU A 15 -14.26 9.52 0.27
C LEU A 15 -12.94 9.09 -0.39
N VAL A 16 -12.59 7.80 -0.36
CA VAL A 16 -11.41 7.27 -1.06
C VAL A 16 -11.54 7.46 -2.57
N SER A 17 -12.72 7.27 -3.14
CA SER A 17 -12.97 7.47 -4.58
C SER A 17 -12.77 8.94 -4.99
N ILE A 18 -13.30 9.86 -4.19
CA ILE A 18 -13.10 11.30 -4.40
C ILE A 18 -11.60 11.65 -4.30
N GLN A 19 -10.93 11.21 -3.24
CA GLN A 19 -9.51 11.48 -3.02
C GLN A 19 -8.64 10.90 -4.16
N LYS A 20 -8.97 9.69 -4.64
CA LYS A 20 -8.30 9.07 -5.79
C LYS A 20 -8.48 9.90 -7.06
N THR A 21 -9.67 10.42 -7.30
CA THR A 21 -9.96 11.28 -8.45
C THR A 21 -9.15 12.57 -8.40
N VAL A 22 -9.06 13.20 -7.22
CA VAL A 22 -8.23 14.40 -6.99
C VAL A 22 -6.75 14.08 -7.25
N TYR A 23 -6.23 12.99 -6.71
CA TYR A 23 -4.84 12.60 -6.92
C TYR A 23 -4.51 12.35 -8.39
N ARG A 24 -5.40 11.68 -9.12
CA ARG A 24 -5.18 11.37 -10.54
C ARG A 24 -5.36 12.59 -11.44
N ARG A 25 -6.39 13.40 -11.24
CA ARG A 25 -6.74 14.48 -12.17
C ARG A 25 -6.06 15.81 -11.83
N ILE A 26 -6.01 16.18 -10.56
CA ILE A 26 -5.43 17.47 -10.12
C ILE A 26 -3.92 17.31 -9.91
N PHE A 27 -3.50 16.35 -9.10
CA PHE A 27 -2.09 16.13 -8.81
C PHE A 27 -1.36 15.36 -9.92
N ARG A 28 -2.09 14.75 -10.87
CA ARG A 28 -1.54 13.96 -11.98
C ARG A 28 -0.65 12.81 -11.51
N MET A 29 -1.00 12.21 -10.38
CA MET A 29 -0.37 10.97 -9.90
C MET A 29 -0.82 9.81 -10.79
N ASP A 30 0.11 8.91 -11.10
CA ASP A 30 -0.16 7.69 -11.87
C ASP A 30 -0.64 6.59 -10.91
N ILE A 31 -1.92 6.62 -10.57
CA ILE A 31 -2.57 5.65 -9.69
C ILE A 31 -3.55 4.83 -10.51
N HIS A 32 -3.32 3.52 -10.59
CA HIS A 32 -4.25 2.63 -11.31
C HIS A 32 -5.65 2.65 -10.67
N PRO A 33 -6.74 2.62 -11.44
CA PRO A 33 -8.12 2.72 -10.92
C PRO A 33 -8.47 1.66 -9.87
N THR A 34 -7.91 0.45 -9.99
CA THR A 34 -8.15 -0.68 -9.09
C THR A 34 -7.37 -0.59 -7.77
N CYS A 35 -6.39 0.32 -7.65
CA CYS A 35 -5.70 0.55 -6.39
C CYS A 35 -6.66 1.00 -5.31
N ASN A 36 -6.33 0.68 -4.07
CA ASN A 36 -7.04 1.19 -2.92
C ASN A 36 -6.05 1.68 -1.86
N PHE A 37 -6.50 2.56 -0.97
CA PHE A 37 -5.67 3.08 0.11
C PHE A 37 -6.53 3.57 1.27
N SER A 38 -5.93 3.67 2.44
CA SER A 38 -6.54 4.29 3.60
C SER A 38 -6.61 5.81 3.43
N LEU A 39 -7.64 6.45 4.00
CA LEU A 39 -7.82 7.91 3.92
C LEU A 39 -6.62 8.69 4.48
N SER A 40 -5.92 8.12 5.46
CA SER A 40 -4.72 8.71 6.06
C SER A 40 -3.40 8.32 5.38
N ALA A 41 -3.44 7.55 4.27
CA ALA A 41 -2.24 7.28 3.48
C ALA A 41 -1.68 8.59 2.91
N LYS A 42 -0.36 8.73 2.95
CA LYS A 42 0.35 9.97 2.62
C LYS A 42 1.10 9.82 1.30
N PHE A 43 0.69 10.60 0.32
CA PHE A 43 1.36 10.69 -0.98
C PHE A 43 2.04 12.05 -1.10
N ASP A 44 3.30 12.05 -1.53
CA ASP A 44 4.09 13.27 -1.68
C ASP A 44 3.46 14.23 -2.69
N LYS A 45 3.06 15.39 -2.21
CA LYS A 45 2.45 16.46 -3.02
C LYS A 45 3.47 17.45 -3.57
N THR A 46 4.74 17.36 -3.14
CA THR A 46 5.83 18.22 -3.64
C THR A 46 6.30 17.78 -5.03
N ASN A 47 6.28 16.45 -5.28
CA ASN A 47 6.53 15.88 -6.59
C ASN A 47 5.47 14.80 -6.93
N PRO A 48 4.20 15.19 -7.11
CA PRO A 48 3.10 14.24 -7.22
C PRO A 48 3.18 13.36 -8.46
N ARG A 49 3.75 13.86 -9.56
CA ARG A 49 3.94 13.07 -10.81
C ARG A 49 4.96 11.95 -10.65
N GLY A 50 5.75 11.97 -9.58
CA GLY A 50 6.66 10.90 -9.22
C GLY A 50 5.98 9.69 -8.56
N ILE A 51 4.69 9.77 -8.20
CA ILE A 51 3.94 8.69 -7.59
C ILE A 51 3.37 7.76 -8.66
N HIS A 52 3.70 6.47 -8.58
CA HIS A 52 3.16 5.41 -9.43
C HIS A 52 2.66 4.25 -8.59
N LEU A 53 1.36 3.91 -8.71
CA LEU A 53 0.75 2.77 -8.06
C LEU A 53 0.15 1.81 -9.09
N GLY A 54 0.67 0.60 -9.13
CA GLY A 54 0.26 -0.48 -10.00
C GLY A 54 -1.07 -1.12 -9.57
N GLU A 55 -1.63 -1.91 -10.46
CA GLU A 55 -2.93 -2.56 -10.38
C GLU A 55 -3.11 -3.37 -9.07
N TYR A 56 -4.29 -3.28 -8.46
CA TYR A 56 -4.67 -4.02 -7.24
C TYR A 56 -3.69 -3.90 -6.06
N SER A 57 -2.93 -2.81 -5.97
CA SER A 57 -2.09 -2.54 -4.82
C SER A 57 -2.84 -1.77 -3.74
N TYR A 58 -2.44 -1.93 -2.49
CA TYR A 58 -3.04 -1.28 -1.34
C TYR A 58 -2.00 -0.53 -0.51
N VAL A 59 -2.34 0.71 -0.14
CA VAL A 59 -1.52 1.52 0.78
C VAL A 59 -2.29 1.69 2.09
N ALA A 60 -1.73 1.14 3.17
CA ALA A 60 -2.36 1.16 4.48
C ALA A 60 -2.29 2.54 5.16
N PHE A 61 -2.94 2.65 6.32
CA PHE A 61 -3.04 3.92 7.05
C PHE A 61 -1.67 4.47 7.44
N ASP A 62 -1.51 5.77 7.31
CA ASP A 62 -0.30 6.54 7.62
C ASP A 62 0.98 6.09 6.90
N ALA A 63 0.90 5.15 5.96
CA ALA A 63 2.03 4.83 5.10
C ALA A 63 2.36 6.04 4.21
N ALA A 64 3.65 6.36 4.07
CA ALA A 64 4.14 7.51 3.33
C ALA A 64 4.93 7.08 2.09
N ILE A 65 4.51 7.56 0.92
CA ILE A 65 5.22 7.36 -0.34
C ILE A 65 5.84 8.69 -0.74
N LEU A 66 7.18 8.75 -0.65
CA LEU A 66 7.97 9.95 -0.92
C LEU A 66 8.52 9.92 -2.33
N THR A 67 8.61 11.10 -2.95
CA THR A 67 9.14 11.28 -4.31
C THR A 67 10.08 12.48 -4.41
N HIS A 68 10.30 13.19 -3.30
CA HIS A 68 11.32 14.24 -3.22
C HIS A 68 12.15 14.07 -1.95
N ASP A 69 13.38 14.56 -2.00
CA ASP A 69 14.28 14.66 -0.86
C ASP A 69 14.90 16.06 -0.87
N LEU A 70 14.53 16.84 0.13
CA LEU A 70 15.01 18.21 0.26
C LEU A 70 16.50 18.27 0.55
N THR A 71 17.01 17.33 1.36
CA THR A 71 18.41 17.32 1.78
C THR A 71 19.36 16.95 0.64
N ARG A 72 18.93 16.07 -0.27
CA ARG A 72 19.66 15.71 -1.49
C ARG A 72 19.30 16.58 -2.70
N GLY A 73 18.29 17.44 -2.59
CA GLY A 73 17.81 18.28 -3.67
C GLY A 73 17.24 17.52 -4.87
N VAL A 74 16.67 16.32 -4.66
CA VAL A 74 16.21 15.45 -5.75
C VAL A 74 14.70 15.27 -5.77
N ARG A 75 14.16 15.08 -6.99
CA ARG A 75 12.79 14.66 -7.27
C ARG A 75 12.84 13.41 -8.12
N LEU A 76 12.33 12.31 -7.61
CA LEU A 76 12.47 10.97 -8.19
C LEU A 76 11.10 10.32 -8.35
N HIS A 77 11.03 9.30 -9.20
CA HIS A 77 9.84 8.50 -9.37
C HIS A 77 9.88 7.31 -8.42
N THR A 78 8.89 7.19 -7.55
CA THR A 78 8.70 6.04 -6.66
C THR A 78 7.57 5.17 -7.22
N ARG A 79 7.86 3.89 -7.43
CA ARG A 79 6.99 2.97 -8.15
C ARG A 79 6.57 1.82 -7.23
N ILE A 80 5.28 1.61 -7.12
CA ILE A 80 4.69 0.45 -6.47
C ILE A 80 4.10 -0.44 -7.57
N GLY A 81 4.55 -1.68 -7.65
CA GLY A 81 4.09 -2.66 -8.63
C GLY A 81 2.63 -3.09 -8.43
N LYS A 82 2.24 -4.18 -9.08
CA LYS A 82 0.89 -4.77 -9.01
C LYS A 82 0.77 -5.67 -7.79
N ASN A 83 -0.46 -5.82 -7.26
CA ASN A 83 -0.77 -6.74 -6.15
C ASN A 83 0.12 -6.54 -4.91
N CYS A 84 0.61 -5.32 -4.68
CA CYS A 84 1.45 -4.99 -3.54
C CYS A 84 0.63 -4.61 -2.32
N PHE A 85 1.19 -4.85 -1.13
CA PHE A 85 0.67 -4.31 0.12
C PHE A 85 1.73 -3.43 0.77
N ILE A 86 1.40 -2.17 1.00
CA ILE A 86 2.26 -1.22 1.71
C ILE A 86 1.70 -1.06 3.12
N GLY A 87 2.40 -1.65 4.09
CA GLY A 87 1.99 -1.75 5.49
C GLY A 87 1.83 -0.40 6.17
N ALA A 88 1.01 -0.38 7.21
CA ALA A 88 0.70 0.84 7.96
C ALA A 88 1.96 1.50 8.52
N ARG A 89 2.01 2.84 8.46
CA ARG A 89 3.13 3.66 8.97
C ARG A 89 4.49 3.34 8.37
N SER A 90 4.53 2.61 7.24
CA SER A 90 5.79 2.42 6.51
C SER A 90 6.16 3.68 5.72
N ILE A 91 7.44 3.81 5.41
CA ILE A 91 7.98 4.93 4.63
C ILE A 91 8.71 4.35 3.43
N ILE A 92 8.27 4.71 2.23
CA ILE A 92 8.97 4.38 0.99
C ILE A 92 9.76 5.62 0.57
N MET A 93 11.07 5.49 0.54
CA MET A 93 11.96 6.60 0.21
C MET A 93 11.89 6.98 -1.27
N PRO A 94 12.27 8.23 -1.64
CA PRO A 94 12.22 8.69 -3.02
C PRO A 94 13.08 7.85 -3.97
N GLY A 95 12.52 7.50 -5.13
CA GLY A 95 13.22 6.77 -6.18
C GLY A 95 13.13 5.25 -6.07
N ILE A 96 12.46 4.72 -5.04
CA ILE A 96 12.38 3.28 -4.79
C ILE A 96 11.32 2.62 -5.70
N THR A 97 11.66 1.44 -6.17
CA THR A 97 10.75 0.54 -6.88
C THR A 97 10.38 -0.65 -5.98
N ILE A 98 9.09 -0.86 -5.75
CA ILE A 98 8.54 -2.04 -5.11
C ILE A 98 8.03 -2.97 -6.21
N GLY A 99 8.62 -4.16 -6.33
CA GLY A 99 8.27 -5.15 -7.34
C GLY A 99 6.87 -5.74 -7.15
N ASP A 100 6.32 -6.32 -8.22
CA ASP A 100 4.98 -6.91 -8.21
C ASP A 100 4.83 -7.97 -7.12
N GLY A 101 3.67 -8.00 -6.46
CA GLY A 101 3.37 -8.97 -5.42
C GLY A 101 4.17 -8.81 -4.12
N ALA A 102 4.94 -7.74 -3.96
CA ALA A 102 5.70 -7.50 -2.75
C ALA A 102 4.84 -6.98 -1.59
N ILE A 103 5.25 -7.31 -0.38
CA ILE A 103 4.63 -6.83 0.85
C ILE A 103 5.66 -6.03 1.65
N VAL A 104 5.32 -4.81 1.99
CA VAL A 104 6.07 -3.98 2.94
C VAL A 104 5.41 -4.08 4.30
N GLY A 105 6.14 -4.54 5.31
CA GLY A 105 5.67 -4.67 6.68
C GLY A 105 5.34 -3.31 7.31
N ALA A 106 4.44 -3.32 8.30
CA ALA A 106 4.09 -2.10 9.05
C ALA A 106 5.33 -1.48 9.72
N GLY A 107 5.43 -0.14 9.71
CA GLY A 107 6.55 0.60 10.29
C GLY A 107 7.88 0.47 9.56
N ALA A 108 7.94 -0.22 8.42
CA ALA A 108 9.18 -0.39 7.67
C ALA A 108 9.64 0.91 7.01
N VAL A 109 10.96 1.14 6.96
CA VAL A 109 11.58 2.22 6.20
C VAL A 109 12.34 1.63 5.01
N VAL A 110 11.76 1.74 3.82
CA VAL A 110 12.30 1.14 2.60
C VAL A 110 13.25 2.12 1.92
N THR A 111 14.54 1.79 1.94
CA THR A 111 15.63 2.62 1.44
C THR A 111 16.29 2.06 0.17
N ARG A 112 15.86 0.88 -0.29
CA ARG A 112 16.35 0.20 -1.50
C ARG A 112 15.18 -0.44 -2.22
N ASP A 113 15.35 -0.71 -3.51
CA ASP A 113 14.37 -1.43 -4.30
C ASP A 113 14.02 -2.79 -3.68
N VAL A 114 12.76 -3.16 -3.78
CA VAL A 114 12.22 -4.42 -3.26
C VAL A 114 11.92 -5.34 -4.42
N PRO A 115 12.51 -6.54 -4.46
CA PRO A 115 12.21 -7.53 -5.50
C PRO A 115 10.73 -7.94 -5.50
N ALA A 116 10.25 -8.40 -6.64
CA ALA A 116 8.91 -8.96 -6.75
C ALA A 116 8.73 -10.17 -5.82
N ASN A 117 7.49 -10.40 -5.36
CA ASN A 117 7.13 -11.58 -4.57
C ASN A 117 7.95 -11.74 -3.28
N THR A 118 8.30 -10.64 -2.62
CA THR A 118 9.05 -10.63 -1.36
C THR A 118 8.31 -9.91 -0.25
N ILE A 119 8.62 -10.27 0.99
CA ILE A 119 8.20 -9.50 2.17
C ILE A 119 9.43 -8.79 2.72
N VAL A 120 9.34 -7.48 2.90
CA VAL A 120 10.36 -6.68 3.57
C VAL A 120 9.80 -6.03 4.83
N ALA A 121 10.61 -5.91 5.88
CA ALA A 121 10.23 -5.24 7.11
C ALA A 121 11.45 -4.66 7.83
N GLY A 122 11.19 -3.78 8.80
CA GLY A 122 12.21 -3.16 9.65
C GLY A 122 12.67 -1.77 9.19
N ASN A 123 13.59 -1.21 9.94
CA ASN A 123 14.23 0.09 9.66
C ASN A 123 15.76 -0.03 9.82
N PRO A 124 16.56 0.01 8.73
CA PRO A 124 16.10 -0.03 7.34
C PRO A 124 15.43 -1.38 6.99
N ALA A 125 14.51 -1.37 6.03
CA ALA A 125 13.79 -2.57 5.61
C ALA A 125 14.74 -3.60 4.99
N LYS A 126 14.56 -4.87 5.41
CA LYS A 126 15.29 -6.03 4.89
C LYS A 126 14.31 -7.08 4.41
N ILE A 127 14.72 -7.91 3.45
CA ILE A 127 13.95 -9.06 3.01
C ILE A 127 13.84 -10.05 4.17
N ILE A 128 12.62 -10.43 4.54
CA ILE A 128 12.33 -11.44 5.57
C ILE A 128 11.71 -12.71 4.98
N ARG A 129 11.18 -12.63 3.76
CA ARG A 129 10.64 -13.78 3.03
C ARG A 129 10.66 -13.53 1.54
N GLU A 130 11.04 -14.54 0.78
CA GLU A 130 11.04 -14.54 -0.69
C GLU A 130 10.05 -15.56 -1.24
N ASN A 131 9.80 -15.49 -2.54
CA ASN A 131 8.96 -16.44 -3.29
C ASN A 131 7.54 -16.57 -2.73
N ILE A 132 6.99 -15.47 -2.24
CA ILE A 132 5.59 -15.44 -1.80
C ILE A 132 4.65 -15.37 -3.01
N GLN A 133 3.43 -15.82 -2.83
CA GLN A 133 2.35 -15.63 -3.82
C GLN A 133 1.29 -14.73 -3.23
N THR A 134 1.05 -13.62 -3.90
CA THR A 134 0.04 -12.65 -3.51
C THR A 134 -1.00 -12.47 -4.59
N GLY A 135 -2.22 -12.25 -4.17
CA GLY A 135 -3.31 -11.80 -5.00
C GLY A 135 -3.62 -10.32 -4.77
N ARG A 136 -4.83 -9.96 -5.09
CA ARG A 136 -5.37 -8.59 -4.96
C ARG A 136 -5.05 -7.99 -3.59
N TYR A 137 -4.49 -6.76 -3.60
CA TYR A 137 -4.10 -6.00 -2.40
C TYR A 137 -3.01 -6.67 -1.54
N GLY A 138 -2.13 -7.45 -2.16
CA GLY A 138 -1.05 -8.14 -1.46
C GLY A 138 -1.54 -9.26 -0.54
N ARG A 139 -2.76 -9.75 -0.71
CA ARG A 139 -3.30 -10.83 0.10
C ARG A 139 -2.56 -12.13 -0.21
N LEU A 140 -1.95 -12.75 0.77
CA LEU A 140 -1.24 -14.00 0.61
C LEU A 140 -2.20 -15.12 0.19
N HIS A 141 -1.73 -16.02 -0.68
CA HIS A 141 -2.46 -17.25 -1.00
C HIS A 141 -2.73 -18.03 0.29
N GLY A 142 -3.95 -18.56 0.43
CA GLY A 142 -4.39 -19.26 1.65
C GLY A 142 -4.86 -18.36 2.80
N ALA A 143 -4.74 -17.04 2.70
CA ALA A 143 -5.19 -16.12 3.76
C ALA A 143 -6.69 -16.24 4.08
N ASP A 144 -7.52 -16.60 3.09
CA ASP A 144 -8.97 -16.80 3.30
C ASP A 144 -9.26 -18.08 4.11
N GLU A 145 -8.49 -19.13 3.90
CA GLU A 145 -8.60 -20.38 4.65
C GLU A 145 -8.17 -20.17 6.10
N THR A 146 -7.05 -19.49 6.32
CA THR A 146 -6.59 -19.09 7.65
C THR A 146 -7.65 -18.27 8.39
N GLN A 147 -8.29 -17.33 7.71
CA GLN A 147 -9.35 -16.51 8.30
C GLN A 147 -10.57 -17.33 8.68
N ARG A 148 -10.99 -18.30 7.85
CA ARG A 148 -12.12 -19.21 8.15
C ARG A 148 -11.82 -20.08 9.38
N LEU A 149 -10.62 -20.63 9.48
CA LEU A 149 -10.18 -21.43 10.64
C LEU A 149 -10.22 -20.60 11.94
N HIS A 150 -9.67 -19.39 11.93
CA HIS A 150 -9.71 -18.51 13.11
C HIS A 150 -11.14 -18.11 13.49
N THR A 151 -12.01 -17.85 12.50
CA THR A 151 -13.41 -17.52 12.79
C THR A 151 -14.16 -18.71 13.40
N SER A 152 -13.90 -19.93 12.92
CA SER A 152 -14.53 -21.14 13.47
C SER A 152 -14.08 -21.42 14.91
N LEU A 153 -12.81 -21.18 15.24
CA LEU A 153 -12.28 -21.34 16.60
C LEU A 153 -12.87 -20.33 17.59
N ASN A 154 -13.02 -19.07 17.17
CA ASN A 154 -13.58 -18.01 18.02
C ASN A 154 -15.11 -18.12 18.21
N ASN A 155 -15.80 -18.96 17.46
CA ASN A 155 -17.25 -19.23 17.65
C ASN A 155 -17.50 -20.46 18.52
N LEU A 156 -16.47 -21.07 19.07
CA LEU A 156 -16.57 -22.23 20.00
C LEU A 156 -16.46 -21.85 21.47
N ASP A 157 -16.21 -20.54 21.76
CA ASP A 157 -16.26 -19.93 23.09
C ASP A 157 -17.59 -19.16 23.27
#